data_1f2aa7e96b7fd143005d7af7c41e98b0
#
_entry.id   1f2aa7e96b7fd143005d7af7c41e98b0
#
_cell.length_a   1.000
_cell.length_b   1.000
_cell.length_c   1.000
_cell.angle_alpha   90.00
_cell.angle_beta   90.00
_cell.angle_gamma   90.00
#
_symmetry.space_group_name_H-M   'P 1'
#
loop_
_entity.id
_entity.type
_entity.pdbx_description
1 polymer ?
#
loop_
_entity_poly.entity_id
_entity_poly.type
_entity_poly.pdbx_seq_one_letter_code
_entity_poly.pdbx_strand_id
1 'polypeptide(L)'
;MEFHMTLDFRDDFTAASVPWTAERLREYIRLVADLGMQGIHWIEMGDKEMGKWDRGSSTDLTGGARAFVESVPDPLAFVCEEAHHVGLKVYAVHKINDMASFGPGRFYPLGTAPDVLPGIPQIGGSGQMAFRWLREHPDRRVEIHPSLLEAKGIRKPVRTIRFWHETDRLQGVPYIELLVSETNARYTPYRGSCRVDVSVRRRTPPVFAPAPERRFAKEGEFACIQISGLEISQPFFGIRFAGAVGLTNTLTALVEVEDVSGAPVVFTWGFFPRSDYSTSLGTFEEAGIGFDANWLIPFENHPGGHDWQHSAGRYRLNVDKVPFIGIARGRNRFLTSSVELAYPDVRRWLLDIVQYELDAGCDGVDIRVESHTQNMDFENYGFGKPVVEAFRDRYGVDITRESFDRGAWRELRGEYFDLFLKDASELIRSHGKETWIHLTAYPSMDREPRQQSLSQIYWNWRRWMAEGWVDVVNFKRFQARNLSPGQQEEIDRFYRKALNFCGELGLRTAYTPNPRFEGMREEDFVDMELRTIRRIAGDGFEVYNFYEGCTYIRLTENGFQVNANQLWREVREWNRKAGLPPRS
;
A
#
# COMPACT_ATOMS: atom_id res chain seq x y z
N MET A 1 4.43 -22.85 -22.33
CA MET A 1 4.04 -21.81 -21.35
C MET A 1 4.71 -22.16 -20.03
N GLU A 2 5.44 -21.23 -19.45
CA GLU A 2 6.08 -21.33 -18.14
C GLU A 2 5.07 -20.96 -17.03
N PHE A 3 5.29 -21.49 -15.83
CA PHE A 3 4.50 -21.17 -14.65
C PHE A 3 5.36 -20.47 -13.62
N HIS A 4 4.97 -19.29 -13.20
CA HIS A 4 5.62 -18.53 -12.15
C HIS A 4 4.66 -18.34 -10.98
N MET A 5 5.18 -17.91 -9.83
CA MET A 5 4.37 -17.58 -8.65
C MET A 5 4.85 -16.26 -8.05
N THR A 6 3.92 -15.36 -7.78
CA THR A 6 4.23 -14.15 -7.02
C THR A 6 4.22 -14.48 -5.53
N LEU A 7 5.31 -14.16 -4.86
CA LEU A 7 5.44 -14.23 -3.41
C LEU A 7 5.51 -12.80 -2.86
N ASP A 8 4.60 -12.46 -1.98
CA ASP A 8 4.54 -11.13 -1.38
C ASP A 8 5.06 -11.18 0.05
N PHE A 9 6.16 -10.48 0.31
CA PHE A 9 6.79 -10.43 1.63
C PHE A 9 5.78 -10.08 2.74
N ARG A 10 4.83 -9.23 2.43
CA ARG A 10 3.82 -8.83 3.38
C ARG A 10 2.73 -9.87 3.57
N ASP A 11 2.12 -10.32 2.48
CA ASP A 11 0.92 -11.15 2.54
C ASP A 11 1.26 -12.60 2.85
N ASP A 12 2.38 -13.09 2.33
CA ASP A 12 2.85 -14.46 2.58
C ASP A 12 3.55 -14.61 3.93
N PHE A 13 4.39 -13.63 4.33
CA PHE A 13 5.34 -13.82 5.43
C PHE A 13 5.00 -13.02 6.69
N THR A 14 4.75 -11.73 6.58
CA THR A 14 4.53 -10.89 7.78
C THR A 14 3.14 -11.05 8.37
N ALA A 15 2.15 -11.44 7.58
CA ALA A 15 0.78 -11.69 8.01
C ALA A 15 0.56 -13.06 8.66
N ALA A 16 1.54 -13.96 8.58
CA ALA A 16 1.44 -15.32 9.11
C ALA A 16 1.33 -15.34 10.64
N SER A 17 0.46 -16.20 11.16
CA SER A 17 0.34 -16.43 12.61
C SER A 17 1.49 -17.26 13.19
N VAL A 18 2.22 -17.96 12.34
CA VAL A 18 3.35 -18.82 12.68
C VAL A 18 4.65 -18.11 12.29
N PRO A 19 5.68 -18.11 13.16
CA PRO A 19 6.95 -17.48 12.84
C PRO A 19 7.61 -18.07 11.60
N TRP A 20 8.05 -17.21 10.70
CA TRP A 20 8.89 -17.60 9.57
C TRP A 20 10.36 -17.62 9.98
N THR A 21 11.09 -18.59 9.46
CA THR A 21 12.55 -18.76 9.65
C THR A 21 13.20 -19.01 8.31
N ALA A 22 14.53 -18.89 8.23
CA ALA A 22 15.29 -19.22 7.04
C ALA A 22 15.01 -20.65 6.55
N GLU A 23 14.90 -21.61 7.48
CA GLU A 23 14.58 -23.00 7.14
C GLU A 23 13.20 -23.15 6.50
N ARG A 24 12.17 -22.52 7.08
CA ARG A 24 10.81 -22.52 6.52
C ARG A 24 10.73 -21.83 5.16
N LEU A 25 11.47 -20.73 4.98
CA LEU A 25 11.54 -20.06 3.68
C LEU A 25 12.19 -20.97 2.63
N ARG A 26 13.26 -21.67 3.00
CA ARG A 26 13.90 -22.67 2.12
C ARG A 26 12.95 -23.80 1.75
N GLU A 27 12.20 -24.31 2.71
CA GLU A 27 11.17 -25.33 2.50
C GLU A 27 10.05 -24.84 1.56
N TYR A 28 9.64 -23.59 1.75
CA TYR A 28 8.63 -22.96 0.91
C TYR A 28 9.09 -22.81 -0.54
N ILE A 29 10.33 -22.37 -0.76
CA ILE A 29 10.89 -22.21 -2.10
C ILE A 29 11.00 -23.58 -2.80
N ARG A 30 11.41 -24.63 -2.09
CA ARG A 30 11.41 -26.00 -2.61
C ARG A 30 10.01 -26.46 -2.98
N LEU A 31 9.05 -26.20 -2.11
CA LEU A 31 7.65 -26.53 -2.37
C LEU A 31 7.11 -25.81 -3.62
N VAL A 32 7.43 -24.53 -3.82
CA VAL A 32 7.09 -23.79 -5.03
C VAL A 32 7.68 -24.46 -6.29
N ALA A 33 8.94 -24.92 -6.22
CA ALA A 33 9.54 -25.69 -7.31
C ALA A 33 8.84 -27.03 -7.55
N ASP A 34 8.49 -27.76 -6.49
CA ASP A 34 7.79 -29.04 -6.55
C ASP A 34 6.35 -28.94 -7.10
N LEU A 35 5.72 -27.79 -6.94
CA LEU A 35 4.44 -27.48 -7.57
C LEU A 35 4.55 -27.27 -9.09
N GLY A 36 5.76 -27.16 -9.61
CA GLY A 36 6.04 -27.06 -11.04
C GLY A 36 6.31 -25.64 -11.54
N MET A 37 6.67 -24.72 -10.67
CA MET A 37 7.04 -23.36 -11.07
C MET A 37 8.43 -23.32 -11.72
N GLN A 38 8.63 -22.36 -12.61
CA GLN A 38 9.92 -22.03 -13.24
C GLN A 38 10.49 -20.71 -12.71
N GLY A 39 9.65 -19.87 -12.08
CA GLY A 39 10.10 -18.58 -11.55
C GLY A 39 9.27 -18.09 -10.39
N ILE A 40 9.88 -17.19 -9.64
CA ILE A 40 9.28 -16.46 -8.52
C ILE A 40 9.29 -14.97 -8.89
N HIS A 41 8.16 -14.30 -8.70
CA HIS A 41 8.08 -12.85 -8.67
C HIS A 41 8.03 -12.42 -7.21
N TRP A 42 9.15 -11.96 -6.68
CA TRP A 42 9.29 -11.56 -5.30
C TRP A 42 8.88 -10.11 -5.12
N ILE A 43 7.78 -9.90 -4.42
CA ILE A 43 7.37 -8.57 -4.01
C ILE A 43 8.07 -8.26 -2.70
N GLU A 44 9.17 -7.55 -2.80
CA GLU A 44 9.81 -6.94 -1.66
C GLU A 44 9.51 -5.45 -1.67
N MET A 45 8.97 -5.00 -0.56
CA MET A 45 8.75 -3.60 -0.34
C MET A 45 9.93 -3.08 0.46
N GLY A 46 11.12 -3.09 -0.15
CA GLY A 46 12.38 -2.73 0.48
C GLY A 46 13.25 -1.87 -0.43
N ASP A 47 13.90 -0.90 0.17
CA ASP A 47 15.10 -0.32 -0.36
C ASP A 47 16.32 -1.03 0.22
N LYS A 48 17.51 -0.68 -0.28
CA LYS A 48 18.81 -1.20 0.21
C LYS A 48 18.98 -1.10 1.74
N GLU A 49 18.22 -0.22 2.38
CA GLU A 49 18.21 -0.06 3.83
C GLU A 49 17.22 -1.01 4.51
N MET A 50 16.27 -1.56 3.76
CA MET A 50 15.34 -2.57 4.27
C MET A 50 15.87 -4.01 4.14
N GLY A 51 16.76 -4.29 3.20
CA GLY A 51 17.56 -5.52 3.24
C GLY A 51 18.45 -5.57 4.48
N LYS A 52 18.84 -4.39 4.97
CA LYS A 52 19.35 -4.19 6.33
C LYS A 52 18.23 -3.57 7.17
N TRP A 53 17.20 -4.34 7.44
CA TRP A 53 16.13 -3.90 8.33
C TRP A 53 16.74 -3.11 9.47
N ASP A 54 16.35 -1.86 9.59
CA ASP A 54 16.78 -1.03 10.71
C ASP A 54 16.42 -1.81 11.98
N ARG A 55 17.43 -2.46 12.59
CA ARG A 55 17.25 -3.33 13.75
C ARG A 55 16.50 -2.66 14.91
N GLY A 56 16.42 -1.31 14.85
CA GLY A 56 15.61 -0.54 15.77
C GLY A 56 14.10 -0.57 15.47
N SER A 57 13.66 -0.93 14.25
CA SER A 57 12.22 -1.11 13.93
C SER A 57 11.73 -2.53 14.20
N SER A 58 12.63 -3.50 14.38
CA SER A 58 12.28 -4.89 14.67
C SER A 58 11.55 -5.09 16.00
N THR A 59 11.65 -4.12 16.91
CA THR A 59 10.95 -4.19 18.21
C THR A 59 9.44 -4.09 18.10
N ASP A 60 8.94 -3.57 16.98
CA ASP A 60 7.53 -3.26 16.77
C ASP A 60 6.85 -4.24 15.79
N LEU A 61 7.62 -5.13 15.17
CA LEU A 61 7.08 -6.19 14.33
C LEU A 61 6.32 -7.21 15.18
N THR A 62 5.32 -7.85 14.60
CA THR A 62 4.70 -9.04 15.19
C THR A 62 5.77 -10.09 15.46
N GLY A 63 5.56 -10.95 16.45
CA GLY A 63 6.56 -11.97 16.79
C GLY A 63 7.03 -12.80 15.59
N GLY A 64 6.12 -13.09 14.64
CA GLY A 64 6.44 -13.82 13.42
C GLY A 64 7.31 -13.04 12.44
N ALA A 65 6.97 -11.78 12.18
CA ALA A 65 7.75 -10.92 11.30
C ALA A 65 9.14 -10.60 11.88
N ARG A 66 9.24 -10.44 13.21
CA ARG A 66 10.51 -10.25 13.90
C ARG A 66 11.41 -11.47 13.74
N ALA A 67 10.90 -12.65 14.04
CA ALA A 67 11.66 -13.89 13.92
C ALA A 67 12.17 -14.10 12.49
N PHE A 68 11.36 -13.72 11.48
CA PHE A 68 11.76 -13.78 10.09
C PHE A 68 12.94 -12.85 9.78
N VAL A 69 12.84 -11.58 10.12
CA VAL A 69 13.90 -10.58 9.87
C VAL A 69 15.19 -10.90 10.62
N GLU A 70 15.09 -11.44 11.83
CA GLU A 70 16.26 -11.90 12.60
C GLU A 70 16.91 -13.13 11.98
N SER A 71 16.11 -14.01 11.38
CA SER A 71 16.53 -15.27 10.75
C SER A 71 17.04 -15.07 9.33
N VAL A 72 16.50 -14.09 8.60
CA VAL A 72 16.82 -13.79 7.18
C VAL A 72 17.15 -12.30 7.05
N PRO A 73 18.42 -11.89 7.27
CA PRO A 73 18.80 -10.47 7.25
C PRO A 73 18.66 -9.77 5.90
N ASP A 74 18.76 -10.53 4.81
CA ASP A 74 18.54 -10.06 3.43
C ASP A 74 17.62 -11.06 2.73
N PRO A 75 16.29 -10.86 2.80
CA PRO A 75 15.33 -11.81 2.25
C PRO A 75 15.47 -12.01 0.74
N LEU A 76 15.72 -10.95 -0.02
CA LEU A 76 15.81 -11.05 -1.48
C LEU A 76 17.04 -11.86 -1.91
N ALA A 77 18.21 -11.54 -1.37
CA ALA A 77 19.43 -12.31 -1.65
C ALA A 77 19.28 -13.80 -1.24
N PHE A 78 18.66 -14.04 -0.08
CA PHE A 78 18.38 -15.41 0.38
C PHE A 78 17.43 -16.15 -0.58
N VAL A 79 16.37 -15.50 -1.03
CA VAL A 79 15.41 -16.09 -1.98
C VAL A 79 16.10 -16.38 -3.32
N CYS A 80 16.93 -15.48 -3.82
CA CYS A 80 17.69 -15.71 -5.05
C CYS A 80 18.61 -16.93 -4.92
N GLU A 81 19.38 -17.01 -3.84
CA GLU A 81 20.28 -18.15 -3.59
C GLU A 81 19.53 -19.48 -3.53
N GLU A 82 18.49 -19.57 -2.70
CA GLU A 82 17.74 -20.81 -2.51
C GLU A 82 16.90 -21.20 -3.75
N ALA A 83 16.36 -20.22 -4.45
CA ALA A 83 15.60 -20.45 -5.69
C ALA A 83 16.52 -20.97 -6.81
N HIS A 84 17.72 -20.41 -6.96
CA HIS A 84 18.70 -20.89 -7.93
C HIS A 84 19.18 -22.31 -7.62
N HIS A 85 19.32 -22.67 -6.34
CA HIS A 85 19.66 -24.04 -5.95
C HIS A 85 18.65 -25.09 -6.42
N VAL A 86 17.38 -24.70 -6.51
CA VAL A 86 16.30 -25.57 -7.02
C VAL A 86 15.91 -25.27 -8.47
N GLY A 87 16.70 -24.43 -9.15
CA GLY A 87 16.56 -24.10 -10.56
C GLY A 87 15.41 -23.16 -10.90
N LEU A 88 14.89 -22.38 -9.94
CA LEU A 88 13.91 -21.31 -10.19
C LEU A 88 14.64 -20.02 -10.57
N LYS A 89 14.03 -19.22 -11.43
CA LYS A 89 14.40 -17.83 -11.65
C LYS A 89 13.73 -16.93 -10.61
N VAL A 90 14.33 -15.78 -10.31
CA VAL A 90 13.77 -14.77 -9.40
C VAL A 90 13.69 -13.41 -10.09
N TYR A 91 12.52 -12.82 -10.07
CA TYR A 91 12.25 -11.48 -10.57
C TYR A 91 11.84 -10.59 -9.40
N ALA A 92 12.60 -9.54 -9.13
CA ALA A 92 12.20 -8.56 -8.12
C ALA A 92 11.04 -7.71 -8.64
N VAL A 93 10.01 -7.54 -7.84
CA VAL A 93 8.86 -6.70 -8.19
C VAL A 93 9.05 -5.29 -7.64
N HIS A 94 9.39 -4.36 -8.52
CA HIS A 94 9.66 -2.96 -8.19
C HIS A 94 8.42 -2.09 -8.35
N LYS A 95 7.80 -1.70 -7.23
CA LYS A 95 6.56 -0.91 -7.21
C LYS A 95 6.86 0.58 -6.98
N ILE A 96 7.06 1.35 -8.03
CA ILE A 96 7.48 2.75 -7.95
C ILE A 96 6.51 3.71 -7.23
N ASN A 97 5.23 3.39 -7.22
CA ASN A 97 4.19 4.20 -6.56
C ASN A 97 3.68 3.57 -5.26
N ASP A 98 4.43 2.61 -4.72
CA ASP A 98 4.07 1.89 -3.49
C ASP A 98 5.31 1.77 -2.59
N MET A 99 6.03 2.89 -2.47
CA MET A 99 7.27 3.01 -1.72
C MET A 99 7.01 3.12 -0.22
N ALA A 100 6.31 2.10 0.30
CA ALA A 100 6.01 1.96 1.70
C ALA A 100 5.91 0.49 2.09
N SER A 101 6.31 0.19 3.30
CA SER A 101 6.14 -1.14 3.90
C SER A 101 5.10 -1.10 5.01
N PHE A 102 4.45 -2.24 5.24
CA PHE A 102 3.67 -2.43 6.45
C PHE A 102 4.63 -2.65 7.62
N GLY A 103 4.66 -1.71 8.50
CA GLY A 103 5.30 -1.83 9.77
C GLY A 103 4.67 -0.83 10.73
N PRO A 104 4.51 -1.16 12.00
CA PRO A 104 4.28 -0.14 12.98
C PRO A 104 5.44 0.83 12.87
N GLY A 105 5.14 2.11 12.77
CA GLY A 105 6.15 3.14 12.88
C GLY A 105 7.00 2.91 14.11
N ARG A 106 8.23 3.37 14.07
CA ARG A 106 9.07 3.43 15.27
C ARG A 106 8.33 4.22 16.34
N PHE A 107 7.67 3.52 17.23
CA PHE A 107 7.16 4.13 18.44
C PHE A 107 8.29 4.18 19.46
N TYR A 108 8.80 5.36 19.64
CA TYR A 108 9.73 5.61 20.73
C TYR A 108 9.03 5.32 22.07
N PRO A 109 9.75 4.90 23.10
CA PRO A 109 9.18 4.84 24.43
C PRO A 109 8.54 6.18 24.79
N LEU A 110 7.41 6.15 25.49
CA LEU A 110 6.72 7.37 25.91
C LEU A 110 7.68 8.31 26.68
N GLY A 111 7.63 9.60 26.36
CA GLY A 111 8.49 10.60 26.95
C GLY A 111 9.92 10.66 26.40
N THR A 112 10.30 9.80 25.45
CA THR A 112 11.64 9.77 24.84
C THR A 112 11.63 10.14 23.37
N ALA A 113 10.51 10.69 22.86
CA ALA A 113 10.39 11.08 21.47
C ALA A 113 11.48 12.11 21.09
N PRO A 114 12.22 11.91 19.99
CA PRO A 114 13.12 12.93 19.47
C PRO A 114 12.32 14.16 18.98
N ASP A 115 12.97 15.27 18.76
CA ASP A 115 12.32 16.51 18.33
C ASP A 115 11.58 16.39 17.00
N VAL A 116 11.99 15.44 16.16
CA VAL A 116 11.28 15.08 14.93
C VAL A 116 11.07 13.57 14.90
N LEU A 117 9.84 13.15 14.66
CA LEU A 117 9.44 11.74 14.58
C LEU A 117 9.25 11.35 13.10
N PRO A 118 10.28 10.83 12.43
CA PRO A 118 10.16 10.43 11.03
C PRO A 118 9.40 9.14 10.83
N GLY A 119 9.16 8.39 11.90
CA GLY A 119 8.58 7.05 11.86
C GLY A 119 7.08 6.98 12.09
N ILE A 120 6.37 8.11 12.21
CA ILE A 120 4.92 8.08 12.35
C ILE A 120 4.28 7.99 10.97
N PRO A 121 3.39 7.01 10.76
CA PRO A 121 2.66 6.90 9.51
C PRO A 121 1.75 8.10 9.27
N GLN A 122 1.46 8.34 8.02
CA GLN A 122 0.59 9.43 7.62
C GLN A 122 -0.87 9.13 8.03
N ILE A 123 -1.49 10.03 8.80
CA ILE A 123 -2.90 9.90 9.19
C ILE A 123 -3.76 10.03 7.92
N GLY A 124 -4.74 9.16 7.74
CA GLY A 124 -5.57 9.14 6.53
C GLY A 124 -4.88 8.54 5.30
N GLY A 125 -3.67 8.05 5.44
CA GLY A 125 -2.96 7.26 4.43
C GLY A 125 -3.17 5.76 4.64
N SER A 126 -2.61 4.96 3.76
CA SER A 126 -2.52 3.52 4.00
C SER A 126 -1.77 3.29 5.31
N GLY A 127 -2.06 2.22 6.03
CA GLY A 127 -1.32 1.84 7.24
C GLY A 127 0.17 1.56 6.99
N GLN A 128 0.67 1.90 5.81
CA GLN A 128 2.02 1.69 5.34
C GLN A 128 2.91 2.85 5.76
N MET A 129 4.10 2.52 6.20
CA MET A 129 5.16 3.49 6.40
C MET A 129 5.93 3.69 5.12
N ALA A 130 6.07 4.94 4.73
CA ALA A 130 6.99 5.29 3.66
C ALA A 130 8.42 4.85 4.03
N PHE A 131 9.18 4.42 3.03
CA PHE A 131 10.59 4.08 3.20
C PHE A 131 11.37 5.21 3.85
N ARG A 132 12.48 4.88 4.52
CA ARG A 132 13.27 5.86 5.26
C ARG A 132 13.63 7.06 4.41
N TRP A 133 14.09 6.84 3.18
CA TRP A 133 14.45 7.92 2.27
C TRP A 133 13.28 8.89 2.05
N LEU A 134 12.06 8.40 1.80
CA LEU A 134 10.87 9.24 1.65
C LEU A 134 10.44 9.95 2.94
N ARG A 135 10.70 9.34 4.10
CA ARG A 135 10.44 10.00 5.39
C ARG A 135 11.41 11.15 5.64
N GLU A 136 12.64 10.99 5.19
CA GLU A 136 13.67 12.02 5.26
C GLU A 136 13.47 13.12 4.20
N HIS A 137 12.85 12.76 3.05
CA HIS A 137 12.58 13.65 1.92
C HIS A 137 11.07 13.69 1.59
N PRO A 138 10.19 14.13 2.52
CA PRO A 138 8.75 14.08 2.33
C PRO A 138 8.24 14.92 1.16
N ASP A 139 8.98 15.94 0.77
CA ASP A 139 8.74 16.83 -0.38
C ASP A 139 9.08 16.19 -1.74
N ARG A 140 9.57 14.97 -1.76
CA ARG A 140 9.81 14.15 -2.97
C ARG A 140 8.63 13.26 -3.35
N ARG A 141 7.54 13.35 -2.60
CA ARG A 141 6.29 12.67 -2.89
C ARG A 141 5.42 13.50 -3.83
N VAL A 142 4.42 12.82 -4.41
CA VAL A 142 3.41 13.49 -5.24
C VAL A 142 2.60 14.46 -4.38
N GLU A 143 2.64 15.74 -4.74
CA GLU A 143 2.07 16.84 -3.96
C GLU A 143 0.68 17.23 -4.47
N ILE A 144 -0.21 17.59 -3.54
CA ILE A 144 -1.56 18.08 -3.82
C ILE A 144 -1.53 19.48 -4.45
N HIS A 145 -2.58 19.82 -5.20
CA HIS A 145 -2.76 21.19 -5.70
C HIS A 145 -2.82 22.20 -4.54
N PRO A 146 -2.01 23.28 -4.54
CA PRO A 146 -1.89 24.19 -3.41
C PRO A 146 -3.20 24.80 -2.91
N SER A 147 -4.11 25.11 -3.82
CA SER A 147 -5.42 25.71 -3.45
C SER A 147 -6.28 24.80 -2.57
N LEU A 148 -6.00 23.50 -2.54
CA LEU A 148 -6.72 22.54 -1.73
C LEU A 148 -6.16 22.39 -0.32
N LEU A 149 -4.96 22.91 -0.08
CA LEU A 149 -4.37 23.01 1.26
C LEU A 149 -4.92 24.19 2.03
N GLU A 150 -5.37 25.21 1.33
CA GLU A 150 -5.98 26.38 1.94
C GLU A 150 -7.29 25.97 2.62
N ALA A 151 -7.33 26.10 3.94
CA ALA A 151 -8.54 25.81 4.69
C ALA A 151 -9.66 26.79 4.23
N LYS A 152 -10.84 26.26 4.00
CA LYS A 152 -12.05 27.09 3.85
C LYS A 152 -12.35 27.75 5.21
N GLY A 153 -11.65 28.83 5.53
CA GLY A 153 -11.77 29.57 6.78
C GLY A 153 -10.57 29.40 7.73
N ILE A 154 -10.52 30.24 8.74
CA ILE A 154 -9.47 30.23 9.78
C ILE A 154 -9.74 29.01 10.68
N ARG A 155 -8.82 28.04 10.68
CA ARG A 155 -8.87 26.94 11.64
C ARG A 155 -8.60 27.49 13.04
N LYS A 156 -9.60 27.41 13.90
CA LYS A 156 -9.39 27.73 15.31
C LYS A 156 -8.56 26.62 15.97
N PRO A 157 -7.67 26.98 16.91
CA PRO A 157 -6.91 25.98 17.67
C PRO A 157 -7.85 24.98 18.40
N VAL A 158 -7.43 23.75 18.49
CA VAL A 158 -8.08 22.73 19.32
C VAL A 158 -7.79 23.04 20.78
N ARG A 159 -8.84 23.06 21.61
CA ARG A 159 -8.73 23.28 23.05
C ARG A 159 -8.98 22.03 23.87
N THR A 160 -9.88 21.17 23.42
CA THR A 160 -10.32 19.99 24.19
C THR A 160 -10.48 18.79 23.28
N ILE A 161 -10.00 17.63 23.74
CA ILE A 161 -10.20 16.32 23.12
C ILE A 161 -10.84 15.42 24.17
N ARG A 162 -11.90 14.67 23.80
CA ARG A 162 -12.55 13.70 24.66
C ARG A 162 -12.54 12.33 24.01
N PHE A 163 -12.23 11.32 24.82
CA PHE A 163 -12.37 9.92 24.48
C PHE A 163 -13.44 9.31 25.38
N TRP A 164 -14.47 8.74 24.77
CA TRP A 164 -15.56 8.09 25.46
C TRP A 164 -15.36 6.59 25.43
N HIS A 165 -15.43 5.95 26.58
CA HIS A 165 -15.23 4.53 26.80
C HIS A 165 -16.35 3.90 27.60
N GLU A 166 -16.53 2.59 27.45
CA GLU A 166 -17.35 1.81 28.37
C GLU A 166 -16.73 1.86 29.78
N THR A 167 -17.56 2.13 30.80
CA THR A 167 -17.10 2.41 32.18
C THR A 167 -16.38 1.24 32.83
N ASP A 168 -16.73 0.00 32.47
CA ASP A 168 -16.15 -1.22 33.02
C ASP A 168 -14.75 -1.55 32.46
N ARG A 169 -14.34 -0.87 31.42
CA ARG A 169 -13.07 -1.13 30.70
C ARG A 169 -11.97 -0.14 31.01
N LEU A 170 -12.31 1.04 31.50
CA LEU A 170 -11.33 2.09 31.75
C LEU A 170 -10.90 2.11 33.20
N GLN A 171 -9.63 1.82 33.44
CA GLN A 171 -9.02 1.89 34.78
C GLN A 171 -7.80 2.82 34.75
N GLY A 172 -7.80 3.81 35.64
CA GLY A 172 -6.71 4.74 35.85
C GLY A 172 -6.70 5.92 34.87
N VAL A 173 -5.84 6.89 35.15
CA VAL A 173 -5.56 8.05 34.31
C VAL A 173 -4.39 7.71 33.39
N PRO A 174 -4.53 7.80 32.06
CA PRO A 174 -3.44 7.50 31.17
C PRO A 174 -2.37 8.59 31.23
N TYR A 175 -1.12 8.20 31.09
CA TYR A 175 -0.09 9.10 30.61
C TYR A 175 -0.31 9.33 29.10
N ILE A 176 -0.23 10.57 28.66
CA ILE A 176 -0.41 10.93 27.26
C ILE A 176 0.81 11.63 26.69
N GLU A 177 1.06 11.37 25.42
CA GLU A 177 2.01 12.11 24.59
C GLU A 177 1.28 12.63 23.37
N LEU A 178 1.40 13.94 23.11
CA LEU A 178 0.77 14.60 21.98
C LEU A 178 1.82 14.93 20.94
N LEU A 179 1.50 14.63 19.68
CA LEU A 179 2.34 14.86 18.53
C LEU A 179 1.57 15.71 17.52
N VAL A 180 2.22 16.64 16.86
CA VAL A 180 1.60 17.57 15.91
C VAL A 180 2.36 17.63 14.60
N SER A 181 1.67 17.91 13.49
CA SER A 181 2.25 18.03 12.15
C SER A 181 1.48 19.03 11.29
N GLU A 182 2.22 19.83 10.52
CA GLU A 182 1.64 20.69 9.48
C GLU A 182 1.36 19.94 8.18
N THR A 183 2.14 18.92 7.90
CA THR A 183 2.19 18.26 6.57
C THR A 183 1.66 16.84 6.57
N ASN A 184 1.33 16.28 7.75
CA ASN A 184 1.04 14.86 7.96
C ASN A 184 2.22 13.91 7.62
N ALA A 185 3.40 14.44 7.36
CA ALA A 185 4.59 13.67 6.98
C ALA A 185 5.70 13.74 8.03
N ARG A 186 5.77 14.81 8.78
CA ARG A 186 6.69 15.01 9.89
C ARG A 186 5.93 15.41 11.13
N TYR A 187 6.14 14.70 12.19
CA TYR A 187 5.53 14.96 13.49
C TYR A 187 6.57 15.44 14.50
N THR A 188 6.15 16.34 15.35
CA THR A 188 6.94 16.84 16.47
C THR A 188 6.13 16.75 17.75
N PRO A 189 6.76 16.58 18.93
CA PRO A 189 6.06 16.64 20.19
C PRO A 189 5.37 18.00 20.39
N TYR A 190 4.11 17.96 20.84
CA TYR A 190 3.42 19.17 21.27
C TYR A 190 4.07 19.69 22.55
N ARG A 191 4.48 20.95 22.58
CA ARG A 191 5.20 21.59 23.69
C ARG A 191 4.31 22.46 24.58
N GLY A 192 3.01 22.57 24.24
CA GLY A 192 2.07 23.32 25.07
C GLY A 192 1.65 22.55 26.33
N SER A 193 1.02 23.26 27.25
CA SER A 193 0.41 22.64 28.43
C SER A 193 -0.84 21.87 28.07
N CYS A 194 -1.13 20.79 28.82
CA CYS A 194 -2.40 20.11 28.78
C CYS A 194 -2.74 19.53 30.17
N ARG A 195 -4.02 19.34 30.40
CA ARG A 195 -4.54 18.66 31.59
C ARG A 195 -5.36 17.45 31.16
N VAL A 196 -5.15 16.34 31.84
CA VAL A 196 -5.89 15.08 31.63
C VAL A 196 -6.78 14.82 32.83
N ASP A 197 -8.08 14.69 32.57
CA ASP A 197 -9.07 14.33 33.54
C ASP A 197 -9.81 13.07 33.12
N VAL A 198 -10.10 12.18 34.07
CA VAL A 198 -10.94 10.99 33.85
C VAL A 198 -12.15 11.08 34.73
N SER A 199 -13.33 10.92 34.18
CA SER A 199 -14.59 10.99 34.89
C SER A 199 -15.65 10.12 34.21
N VAL A 200 -16.62 9.65 34.99
CA VAL A 200 -17.83 9.05 34.42
C VAL A 200 -18.84 10.18 34.15
N ARG A 201 -19.35 10.22 32.95
CA ARG A 201 -20.30 11.25 32.52
C ARG A 201 -21.46 10.63 31.76
N ARG A 202 -22.64 11.21 31.95
CA ARG A 202 -23.78 10.93 31.11
C ARG A 202 -23.59 11.58 29.76
N ARG A 203 -23.74 10.78 28.71
CA ARG A 203 -23.60 11.24 27.34
C ARG A 203 -24.94 11.15 26.61
N THR A 204 -25.33 12.23 25.96
CA THR A 204 -26.40 12.22 24.98
C THR A 204 -25.80 11.81 23.63
N PRO A 205 -26.39 10.84 22.93
CA PRO A 205 -25.84 10.38 21.66
C PRO A 205 -25.80 11.52 20.63
N PRO A 206 -24.76 11.57 19.77
CA PRO A 206 -24.78 12.47 18.62
C PRO A 206 -25.92 12.09 17.69
N VAL A 207 -26.41 13.05 16.92
CA VAL A 207 -27.48 12.85 15.92
C VAL A 207 -27.09 11.78 14.90
N PHE A 208 -25.80 11.62 14.67
CA PHE A 208 -25.22 10.59 13.80
C PHE A 208 -24.02 9.94 14.49
N ALA A 209 -24.03 8.62 14.57
CA ALA A 209 -22.88 7.82 15.04
C ALA A 209 -22.46 6.89 13.90
N PRO A 210 -21.20 6.95 13.43
CA PRO A 210 -20.64 6.01 12.46
C PRO A 210 -20.78 4.57 12.92
N ALA A 211 -20.76 3.62 11.99
CA ALA A 211 -21.02 2.22 12.28
C ALA A 211 -20.22 1.61 13.44
N PRO A 212 -18.90 1.89 13.59
CA PRO A 212 -18.13 1.36 14.72
C PRO A 212 -18.54 1.90 16.08
N GLU A 213 -19.11 3.11 16.11
CA GLU A 213 -19.49 3.79 17.36
C GLU A 213 -21.00 3.68 17.69
N ARG A 214 -21.76 2.85 16.99
CA ARG A 214 -23.21 2.67 17.23
C ARG A 214 -23.55 2.32 18.69
N ARG A 215 -22.64 1.70 19.41
CA ARG A 215 -22.77 1.44 20.85
C ARG A 215 -22.83 2.72 21.68
N PHE A 216 -22.16 3.81 21.23
CA PHE A 216 -22.20 5.12 21.87
C PHE A 216 -23.39 5.97 21.39
N ALA A 217 -24.20 5.47 20.48
CA ALA A 217 -25.41 6.14 20.00
C ALA A 217 -26.57 6.07 20.99
N LYS A 218 -26.45 5.29 22.08
CA LYS A 218 -27.42 5.23 23.15
C LYS A 218 -27.04 6.19 24.27
N GLU A 219 -28.03 6.83 24.87
CA GLU A 219 -27.83 7.60 26.08
C GLU A 219 -27.36 6.66 27.22
N GLY A 220 -26.37 7.09 27.98
CA GLY A 220 -25.81 6.29 29.04
C GLY A 220 -24.66 6.97 29.78
N GLU A 221 -24.16 6.31 30.81
CA GLU A 221 -22.96 6.72 31.51
C GLU A 221 -21.75 6.04 30.88
N PHE A 222 -20.75 6.85 30.55
CA PHE A 222 -19.49 6.41 29.95
C PHE A 222 -18.32 7.01 30.70
N ALA A 223 -17.21 6.30 30.71
CA ALA A 223 -15.93 6.88 31.09
C ALA A 223 -15.49 7.90 30.02
N CYS A 224 -15.10 9.09 30.48
CA CYS A 224 -14.61 10.16 29.63
C CYS A 224 -13.18 10.51 30.04
N ILE A 225 -12.23 10.33 29.12
CA ILE A 225 -10.90 10.89 29.23
C ILE A 225 -10.94 12.23 28.52
N GLN A 226 -10.73 13.31 29.24
CA GLN A 226 -10.70 14.65 28.69
C GLN A 226 -9.28 15.20 28.73
N ILE A 227 -8.77 15.63 27.60
CA ILE A 227 -7.54 16.38 27.46
C ILE A 227 -7.92 17.82 27.17
N SER A 228 -7.56 18.76 28.03
CA SER A 228 -7.99 20.16 27.96
C SER A 228 -6.81 21.12 28.13
N GLY A 229 -7.06 22.41 27.85
CA GLY A 229 -6.04 23.45 27.90
C GLY A 229 -5.07 23.44 26.72
N LEU A 230 -5.48 22.78 25.61
CA LEU A 230 -4.70 22.72 24.39
C LEU A 230 -4.80 24.01 23.55
N GLU A 231 -3.79 24.23 22.71
CA GLU A 231 -3.76 25.24 21.64
C GLU A 231 -3.16 24.65 20.38
N ILE A 232 -3.76 23.55 19.87
CA ILE A 232 -3.24 22.87 18.67
C ILE A 232 -3.81 23.53 17.43
N SER A 233 -2.97 24.28 16.71
CA SER A 233 -3.31 24.91 15.43
C SER A 233 -3.06 24.00 14.24
N GLN A 234 -2.18 23.01 14.38
CA GLN A 234 -1.81 22.08 13.32
C GLN A 234 -3.01 21.28 12.79
N PRO A 235 -3.04 21.01 11.49
CA PRO A 235 -4.10 20.22 10.88
C PRO A 235 -4.04 18.74 11.26
N PHE A 236 -2.86 18.24 11.64
CA PHE A 236 -2.66 16.84 12.00
C PHE A 236 -2.05 16.74 13.38
N PHE A 237 -2.60 15.88 14.20
CA PHE A 237 -2.04 15.58 15.50
C PHE A 237 -2.36 14.15 15.92
N GLY A 238 -1.53 13.60 16.75
CA GLY A 238 -1.64 12.25 17.24
C GLY A 238 -1.50 12.19 18.75
N ILE A 239 -2.14 11.19 19.33
CA ILE A 239 -2.18 10.98 20.76
C ILE A 239 -1.75 9.55 21.06
N ARG A 240 -0.74 9.41 21.90
CA ARG A 240 -0.27 8.14 22.42
C ARG A 240 -0.65 8.03 23.89
N PHE A 241 -1.04 6.83 24.29
CA PHE A 241 -1.50 6.56 25.63
C PHE A 241 -0.69 5.45 26.28
N ALA A 242 -0.46 5.57 27.60
CA ALA A 242 0.03 4.47 28.43
C ALA A 242 -0.64 4.51 29.79
N GLY A 243 -0.74 3.36 30.44
CA GLY A 243 -1.21 3.24 31.83
C GLY A 243 -2.72 3.21 32.01
N ALA A 244 -3.54 3.28 30.95
CA ALA A 244 -4.97 3.11 31.05
C ALA A 244 -5.38 1.75 30.44
N VAL A 245 -5.88 0.86 31.27
CA VAL A 245 -6.44 -0.41 30.82
C VAL A 245 -7.72 -0.16 30.03
N GLY A 246 -7.88 -0.79 28.88
CA GLY A 246 -9.06 -0.65 28.02
C GLY A 246 -8.90 0.27 26.81
N LEU A 247 -7.86 1.11 26.76
CA LEU A 247 -7.53 1.92 25.58
C LEU A 247 -6.73 1.17 24.50
N THR A 248 -6.41 -0.08 24.74
CA THR A 248 -5.62 -0.93 23.84
C THR A 248 -6.39 -1.44 22.63
N ASN A 249 -7.73 -1.32 22.64
CA ASN A 249 -8.58 -1.76 21.53
C ASN A 249 -9.26 -0.56 20.88
N THR A 250 -8.92 -0.32 19.65
CA THR A 250 -9.34 0.77 18.79
C THR A 250 -10.85 0.93 18.62
N LEU A 251 -11.59 -0.13 18.75
CA LEU A 251 -13.04 -0.14 18.58
C LEU A 251 -13.82 0.22 19.86
N THR A 252 -13.13 0.61 20.92
CA THR A 252 -13.77 0.84 22.22
C THR A 252 -13.94 2.30 22.60
N ALA A 253 -13.41 3.24 21.83
CA ALA A 253 -13.51 4.67 22.11
C ALA A 253 -14.22 5.45 21.01
N LEU A 254 -14.95 6.49 21.38
CA LEU A 254 -15.42 7.55 20.50
C LEU A 254 -14.60 8.80 20.80
N VAL A 255 -14.21 9.52 19.76
CA VAL A 255 -13.40 10.75 19.88
C VAL A 255 -14.26 11.97 19.57
N GLU A 256 -14.14 13.00 20.40
CA GLU A 256 -14.73 14.32 20.17
C GLU A 256 -13.66 15.40 20.35
N VAL A 257 -13.70 16.42 19.52
CA VAL A 257 -12.73 17.54 19.54
C VAL A 257 -13.49 18.87 19.54
N GLU A 258 -13.06 19.79 20.39
CA GLU A 258 -13.60 21.15 20.47
C GLU A 258 -12.47 22.18 20.25
N ASP A 259 -12.82 23.25 19.56
CA ASP A 259 -11.95 24.39 19.38
C ASP A 259 -11.92 25.33 20.61
N VAL A 260 -11.12 26.40 20.54
CA VAL A 260 -11.01 27.39 21.60
C VAL A 260 -12.30 28.15 21.90
N SER A 261 -13.29 28.14 20.99
CA SER A 261 -14.62 28.71 21.22
C SER A 261 -15.61 27.71 21.83
N GLY A 262 -15.21 26.46 22.04
CA GLY A 262 -16.08 25.36 22.47
C GLY A 262 -16.95 24.77 21.37
N ALA A 263 -16.71 25.17 20.12
CA ALA A 263 -17.43 24.57 18.99
C ALA A 263 -16.85 23.20 18.61
N PRO A 264 -17.69 22.25 18.20
CA PRO A 264 -17.22 20.97 17.73
C PRO A 264 -16.40 21.14 16.44
N VAL A 265 -15.29 20.43 16.36
CA VAL A 265 -14.40 20.40 15.20
C VAL A 265 -14.77 19.22 14.32
N VAL A 266 -14.83 19.43 13.02
CA VAL A 266 -14.92 18.36 12.02
C VAL A 266 -13.52 17.81 11.77
N PHE A 267 -13.35 16.50 11.88
CA PHE A 267 -12.08 15.82 11.72
C PHE A 267 -12.27 14.37 11.30
N THR A 268 -11.23 13.78 10.77
CA THR A 268 -11.13 12.32 10.63
C THR A 268 -10.18 11.80 11.68
N TRP A 269 -10.46 10.64 12.23
CA TRP A 269 -9.61 10.00 13.19
C TRP A 269 -9.46 8.51 12.92
N GLY A 270 -8.36 7.96 13.33
CA GLY A 270 -8.07 6.55 13.19
C GLY A 270 -6.98 6.10 14.13
N PHE A 271 -6.89 4.81 14.28
CA PHE A 271 -5.90 4.17 15.12
C PHE A 271 -4.76 3.63 14.27
N PHE A 272 -3.59 3.73 14.79
CA PHE A 272 -2.42 3.11 14.26
C PHE A 272 -2.09 1.82 15.01
N PRO A 273 -1.68 0.79 14.33
CA PRO A 273 -1.38 0.63 12.89
C PRO A 273 -2.54 0.13 12.03
N ARG A 274 -3.78 0.30 12.45
CA ARG A 274 -4.94 -0.04 11.64
C ARG A 274 -5.34 1.16 10.78
N SER A 275 -5.79 0.89 9.57
CA SER A 275 -6.34 1.88 8.64
C SER A 275 -7.84 2.14 8.85
N ASP A 276 -8.34 1.95 10.07
CA ASP A 276 -9.74 2.18 10.40
C ASP A 276 -9.93 3.64 10.74
N TYR A 277 -10.53 4.40 9.83
CA TYR A 277 -10.82 5.81 10.02
C TYR A 277 -12.30 6.05 10.17
N SER A 278 -12.64 7.03 10.97
CA SER A 278 -14.00 7.50 11.18
C SER A 278 -14.05 9.01 11.11
N THR A 279 -15.17 9.56 10.70
CA THR A 279 -15.43 11.01 10.77
C THR A 279 -16.19 11.31 12.05
N SER A 280 -15.87 12.43 12.69
CA SER A 280 -16.59 12.89 13.88
C SER A 280 -17.97 13.43 13.54
N LEU A 281 -18.07 14.13 12.44
CA LEU A 281 -19.28 14.77 11.91
C LEU A 281 -19.18 14.79 10.38
N GLY A 282 -20.28 14.51 9.71
CA GLY A 282 -20.34 14.60 8.25
C GLY A 282 -19.54 13.53 7.51
N THR A 283 -19.21 13.83 6.27
CA THR A 283 -18.44 12.95 5.38
C THR A 283 -16.94 13.21 5.46
N PHE A 284 -16.15 12.30 4.95
CA PHE A 284 -14.69 12.49 4.79
C PHE A 284 -14.37 13.70 3.91
N GLU A 285 -15.18 13.97 2.89
CA GLU A 285 -15.02 15.13 2.01
C GLU A 285 -15.23 16.44 2.79
N GLU A 286 -16.22 16.50 3.66
CA GLU A 286 -16.46 17.67 4.54
C GLU A 286 -15.33 17.84 5.57
N ALA A 287 -14.77 16.77 6.07
CA ALA A 287 -13.58 16.79 6.92
C ALA A 287 -12.34 17.29 6.16
N GLY A 288 -12.39 17.34 4.84
CA GLY A 288 -11.32 17.88 4.01
C GLY A 288 -10.11 16.99 3.89
N ILE A 289 -10.27 15.68 4.12
CA ILE A 289 -9.18 14.70 4.04
C ILE A 289 -9.25 13.95 2.73
N GLY A 290 -8.14 13.98 1.97
CA GLY A 290 -7.89 13.07 0.88
C GLY A 290 -7.22 11.79 1.42
N PHE A 291 -7.64 10.66 0.89
CA PHE A 291 -7.07 9.36 1.20
C PHE A 291 -6.24 8.89 0.03
N ASP A 292 -5.09 8.33 0.31
CA ASP A 292 -4.16 7.82 -0.69
C ASP A 292 -4.06 6.29 -0.72
N ALA A 293 -5.14 5.60 -0.36
CA ALA A 293 -5.16 4.15 -0.43
C ALA A 293 -6.54 3.57 -0.76
N ASN A 294 -6.52 2.47 -1.50
CA ASN A 294 -7.72 1.67 -1.82
C ASN A 294 -8.47 1.12 -0.60
N TRP A 295 -7.87 1.18 0.57
CA TRP A 295 -8.35 0.57 1.80
C TRP A 295 -9.19 1.49 2.68
N LEU A 296 -9.25 2.78 2.32
CA LEU A 296 -9.89 3.83 3.11
C LEU A 296 -11.17 4.37 2.47
N ILE A 297 -11.89 3.52 1.78
CA ILE A 297 -13.24 3.87 1.36
C ILE A 297 -14.13 3.83 2.59
N PRO A 298 -14.86 4.93 2.90
CA PRO A 298 -15.82 4.95 3.98
C PRO A 298 -16.76 3.75 3.86
N PHE A 299 -17.05 3.10 4.97
CA PHE A 299 -17.89 1.90 5.03
C PHE A 299 -19.19 1.97 4.24
N GLU A 300 -19.79 3.15 4.19
CA GLU A 300 -21.09 3.40 3.56
C GLU A 300 -21.02 3.42 2.04
N ASN A 301 -19.87 3.67 1.45
CA ASN A 301 -19.70 3.86 0.01
C ASN A 301 -18.90 2.76 -0.68
N HIS A 302 -18.55 1.67 0.01
CA HIS A 302 -17.84 0.56 -0.62
C HIS A 302 -18.83 -0.28 -1.44
N PRO A 303 -18.80 -0.23 -2.79
CA PRO A 303 -19.78 -0.93 -3.62
C PRO A 303 -19.70 -2.47 -3.53
N GLY A 304 -18.77 -3.02 -2.77
CA GLY A 304 -18.54 -4.45 -2.66
C GLY A 304 -18.70 -5.04 -1.26
N GLY A 305 -19.11 -4.25 -0.24
CA GLY A 305 -19.25 -4.77 1.13
C GLY A 305 -18.01 -5.56 1.54
N HIS A 306 -16.83 -5.06 1.24
CA HIS A 306 -15.60 -5.80 1.50
C HIS A 306 -15.52 -6.11 2.97
N ASP A 307 -15.51 -7.36 3.24
CA ASP A 307 -15.27 -7.95 4.53
C ASP A 307 -13.81 -7.69 4.95
N TRP A 308 -13.53 -6.41 5.25
CA TRP A 308 -12.27 -6.01 5.84
C TRP A 308 -12.07 -6.68 7.22
N GLN A 309 -13.13 -7.25 7.83
CA GLN A 309 -13.00 -8.13 8.99
C GLN A 309 -12.10 -9.34 8.67
N HIS A 310 -12.07 -9.79 7.42
CA HIS A 310 -11.12 -10.83 7.01
C HIS A 310 -9.68 -10.30 6.90
N SER A 311 -9.48 -9.11 6.35
CA SER A 311 -8.14 -8.50 6.34
C SER A 311 -7.71 -8.04 7.75
N ALA A 312 -8.61 -7.47 8.55
CA ALA A 312 -8.33 -7.12 9.95
C ALA A 312 -8.01 -8.35 10.82
N GLY A 313 -8.58 -9.52 10.51
CA GLY A 313 -8.24 -10.79 11.17
C GLY A 313 -6.85 -11.31 10.81
N ARG A 314 -6.35 -11.03 9.61
CA ARG A 314 -5.01 -11.41 9.16
C ARG A 314 -3.91 -10.52 9.76
N TYR A 315 -4.20 -9.26 10.02
CA TYR A 315 -3.26 -8.27 10.56
C TYR A 315 -3.50 -8.05 12.06
N ARG A 316 -3.40 -9.10 12.88
CA ARG A 316 -3.26 -8.96 14.33
C ARG A 316 -1.89 -8.36 14.64
N LEU A 317 -1.74 -7.08 14.35
CA LEU A 317 -0.66 -6.30 14.89
C LEU A 317 -0.84 -6.28 16.42
N ASN A 318 0.24 -6.59 17.11
CA ASN A 318 0.25 -6.56 18.56
C ASN A 318 0.24 -5.09 19.00
N VAL A 319 -0.96 -4.50 19.02
CA VAL A 319 -1.21 -3.10 19.39
C VAL A 319 -1.08 -2.89 20.89
N ASP A 320 -0.73 -3.95 21.64
CA ASP A 320 -0.81 -3.99 23.09
C ASP A 320 0.18 -3.06 23.80
N LYS A 321 1.10 -2.42 23.07
CA LYS A 321 2.14 -1.69 23.78
C LYS A 321 1.93 -0.18 23.89
N VAL A 322 1.45 0.52 22.87
CA VAL A 322 1.12 1.96 22.96
C VAL A 322 0.17 2.36 21.82
N PRO A 323 -1.13 2.43 22.04
CA PRO A 323 -2.05 2.87 21.00
C PRO A 323 -1.76 4.32 20.59
N PHE A 324 -1.74 4.56 19.28
CA PHE A 324 -1.66 5.89 18.72
C PHE A 324 -2.98 6.21 18.02
N ILE A 325 -3.59 7.33 18.38
CA ILE A 325 -4.79 7.85 17.75
C ILE A 325 -4.39 9.07 16.92
N GLY A 326 -4.59 8.98 15.62
CA GLY A 326 -4.37 10.09 14.70
C GLY A 326 -5.64 10.90 14.47
N ILE A 327 -5.52 12.21 14.46
CA ILE A 327 -6.60 13.16 14.17
C ILE A 327 -6.14 14.10 13.05
N ALA A 328 -6.95 14.21 12.01
CA ALA A 328 -6.66 15.04 10.86
C ALA A 328 -7.83 16.01 10.58
N ARG A 329 -7.49 17.29 10.36
CA ARG A 329 -8.41 18.40 10.09
C ARG A 329 -8.11 19.07 8.75
N GLY A 330 -7.58 18.34 7.82
CA GLY A 330 -7.16 18.88 6.53
C GLY A 330 -6.74 17.80 5.56
N ARG A 331 -6.44 18.19 4.34
CA ARG A 331 -5.97 17.29 3.30
C ARG A 331 -4.50 16.99 3.46
N ASN A 332 -4.10 15.78 3.10
CA ASN A 332 -2.70 15.39 3.03
C ASN A 332 -2.00 16.21 1.94
N ARG A 333 -0.89 16.83 2.30
CA ARG A 333 -0.07 17.54 1.32
C ARG A 333 0.55 16.61 0.30
N PHE A 334 0.95 15.43 0.72
CA PHE A 334 1.63 14.45 -0.12
C PHE A 334 0.91 13.10 -0.08
N LEU A 335 0.95 12.36 -1.19
CA LEU A 335 0.60 10.95 -1.19
C LEU A 335 1.62 10.17 -0.34
N THR A 336 1.18 9.19 0.45
CA THR A 336 2.01 8.53 1.48
C THR A 336 3.26 7.87 0.91
N SER A 337 3.10 7.12 -0.16
CA SER A 337 4.15 6.28 -0.73
C SER A 337 4.36 6.47 -2.23
N SER A 338 3.67 7.42 -2.84
CA SER A 338 3.85 7.75 -4.25
C SER A 338 4.91 8.82 -4.42
N VAL A 339 5.89 8.55 -5.27
CA VAL A 339 7.02 9.43 -5.53
C VAL A 339 6.78 10.33 -6.73
N GLU A 340 7.31 11.55 -6.69
CA GLU A 340 7.26 12.46 -7.83
C GLU A 340 8.50 12.29 -8.71
N LEU A 341 8.32 11.57 -9.81
CA LEU A 341 9.41 11.22 -10.74
C LEU A 341 10.03 12.41 -11.46
N ALA A 342 9.41 13.58 -11.41
CA ALA A 342 9.99 14.80 -11.96
C ALA A 342 11.28 15.24 -11.23
N TYR A 343 11.47 14.79 -9.99
CA TYR A 343 12.73 15.01 -9.25
C TYR A 343 13.83 14.04 -9.72
N PRO A 344 14.99 14.51 -10.17
CA PRO A 344 16.10 13.65 -10.59
C PRO A 344 16.67 12.76 -9.47
N ASP A 345 16.66 13.26 -8.23
CA ASP A 345 17.12 12.52 -7.04
C ASP A 345 16.17 11.34 -6.70
N VAL A 346 14.86 11.48 -6.97
CA VAL A 346 13.90 10.37 -6.86
C VAL A 346 14.25 9.27 -7.87
N ARG A 347 14.44 9.62 -9.14
CA ARG A 347 14.78 8.62 -10.16
C ARG A 347 16.09 7.91 -9.84
N ARG A 348 17.09 8.64 -9.35
CA ARG A 348 18.36 8.04 -8.91
C ARG A 348 18.15 7.07 -7.75
N TRP A 349 17.39 7.45 -6.74
CA TRP A 349 17.08 6.58 -5.61
C TRP A 349 16.35 5.31 -6.04
N LEU A 350 15.40 5.40 -6.98
CA LEU A 350 14.74 4.22 -7.54
C LEU A 350 15.72 3.32 -8.32
N LEU A 351 16.67 3.90 -9.05
CA LEU A 351 17.73 3.14 -9.72
C LEU A 351 18.68 2.47 -8.72
N ASP A 352 18.97 3.10 -7.57
CA ASP A 352 19.75 2.47 -6.49
C ASP A 352 19.03 1.23 -5.93
N ILE A 353 17.68 1.24 -5.89
CA ILE A 353 16.90 0.06 -5.50
C ILE A 353 17.02 -1.03 -6.58
N VAL A 354 16.87 -0.68 -7.85
CA VAL A 354 17.07 -1.63 -8.97
C VAL A 354 18.47 -2.24 -8.92
N GLN A 355 19.50 -1.43 -8.64
CA GLN A 355 20.87 -1.94 -8.48
C GLN A 355 20.98 -2.96 -7.33
N TYR A 356 20.34 -2.66 -6.19
CA TYR A 356 20.29 -3.60 -5.06
C TYR A 356 19.62 -4.92 -5.45
N GLU A 357 18.49 -4.87 -6.19
CA GLU A 357 17.77 -6.04 -6.66
C GLU A 357 18.65 -6.92 -7.58
N LEU A 358 19.43 -6.29 -8.44
CA LEU A 358 20.39 -6.98 -9.31
C LEU A 358 21.57 -7.56 -8.52
N ASP A 359 22.12 -6.81 -7.57
CA ASP A 359 23.23 -7.25 -6.70
C ASP A 359 22.80 -8.42 -5.80
N ALA A 360 21.52 -8.50 -5.42
CA ALA A 360 20.93 -9.62 -4.69
C ALA A 360 20.85 -10.92 -5.52
N GLY A 361 21.05 -10.84 -6.83
CA GLY A 361 21.10 -11.99 -7.73
C GLY A 361 19.83 -12.23 -8.55
N CYS A 362 18.90 -11.28 -8.62
CA CYS A 362 17.69 -11.42 -9.42
C CYS A 362 17.99 -11.67 -10.91
N ASP A 363 17.13 -12.45 -11.57
CA ASP A 363 17.20 -12.74 -13.01
C ASP A 363 16.53 -11.65 -13.85
N GLY A 364 15.85 -10.73 -13.22
CA GLY A 364 15.24 -9.56 -13.81
C GLY A 364 14.47 -8.73 -12.80
N VAL A 365 13.97 -7.61 -13.26
CA VAL A 365 13.16 -6.68 -12.46
C VAL A 365 11.79 -6.50 -13.12
N ASP A 366 10.74 -6.72 -12.35
CA ASP A 366 9.34 -6.60 -12.77
C ASP A 366 8.75 -5.28 -12.26
N ILE A 367 8.77 -4.25 -13.13
CA ILE A 367 8.37 -2.89 -12.78
C ILE A 367 6.86 -2.76 -12.80
N ARG A 368 6.29 -2.36 -11.67
CA ARG A 368 4.87 -2.04 -11.54
C ARG A 368 4.63 -0.55 -11.44
N VAL A 369 3.88 -0.01 -12.40
CA VAL A 369 3.45 1.39 -12.38
C VAL A 369 2.23 1.60 -11.50
N GLU A 370 1.39 0.59 -11.41
CA GLU A 370 0.18 0.56 -10.61
C GLU A 370 0.50 0.65 -9.10
N SER A 371 -0.34 1.37 -8.35
CA SER A 371 -0.13 1.68 -6.94
C SER A 371 -1.31 1.27 -6.07
N HIS A 372 -1.05 0.83 -4.83
CA HIS A 372 -2.05 0.73 -3.78
C HIS A 372 -2.32 2.08 -3.09
N THR A 373 -1.50 3.08 -3.33
CA THR A 373 -1.66 4.43 -2.79
C THR A 373 -2.51 5.31 -3.69
N GLN A 374 -3.52 4.74 -4.32
CA GLN A 374 -4.50 5.50 -5.06
C GLN A 374 -5.43 6.22 -4.10
N ASN A 375 -5.63 7.48 -4.35
CA ASN A 375 -6.49 8.33 -3.59
C ASN A 375 -7.86 8.46 -4.28
N MET A 376 -8.91 8.64 -3.53
CA MET A 376 -10.24 8.91 -4.11
C MET A 376 -10.28 10.24 -4.89
N ASP A 377 -9.42 11.19 -4.52
CA ASP A 377 -9.26 12.50 -5.16
C ASP A 377 -7.88 12.68 -5.83
N PHE A 378 -7.31 11.60 -6.33
CA PHE A 378 -5.96 11.58 -6.93
C PHE A 378 -5.77 12.59 -8.09
N GLU A 379 -6.85 13.07 -8.73
CA GLU A 379 -6.80 14.15 -9.71
C GLU A 379 -6.32 15.50 -9.13
N ASN A 380 -6.32 15.60 -7.83
CA ASN A 380 -5.86 16.77 -7.09
C ASN A 380 -4.36 16.72 -6.76
N TYR A 381 -3.67 15.62 -7.09
CA TYR A 381 -2.25 15.39 -6.80
C TYR A 381 -1.40 15.37 -8.07
N GLY A 382 -0.13 15.73 -7.97
CA GLY A 382 0.82 15.83 -9.08
C GLY A 382 1.20 17.27 -9.41
N PHE A 383 1.18 18.13 -8.39
CA PHE A 383 1.49 19.55 -8.47
C PHE A 383 2.80 19.91 -7.75
N GLY A 384 3.71 18.93 -7.66
CA GLY A 384 5.05 19.18 -7.13
C GLY A 384 5.79 20.23 -7.97
N LYS A 385 6.67 20.99 -7.30
CA LYS A 385 7.40 22.13 -7.90
C LYS A 385 7.98 21.83 -9.29
N PRO A 386 8.72 20.72 -9.52
CA PRO A 386 9.33 20.50 -10.84
C PRO A 386 8.29 20.26 -11.95
N VAL A 387 7.13 19.68 -11.63
CA VAL A 387 6.03 19.51 -12.61
C VAL A 387 5.43 20.84 -12.98
N VAL A 388 5.16 21.70 -11.98
CA VAL A 388 4.61 23.05 -12.18
C VAL A 388 5.54 23.90 -13.03
N GLU A 389 6.84 23.90 -12.70
CA GLU A 389 7.85 24.65 -13.44
C GLU A 389 8.00 24.14 -14.88
N ALA A 390 8.14 22.85 -15.09
CA ALA A 390 8.26 22.25 -16.42
C ALA A 390 7.02 22.49 -17.30
N PHE A 391 5.83 22.43 -16.72
CA PHE A 391 4.60 22.71 -17.44
C PHE A 391 4.53 24.18 -17.86
N ARG A 392 4.85 25.09 -16.95
CA ARG A 392 4.89 26.52 -17.24
C ARG A 392 5.94 26.86 -18.31
N ASP A 393 7.13 26.26 -18.22
CA ASP A 393 8.20 26.50 -19.20
C ASP A 393 7.82 25.99 -20.59
N ARG A 394 7.07 24.88 -20.68
CA ARG A 394 6.65 24.28 -21.96
C ARG A 394 5.41 24.94 -22.56
N TYR A 395 4.43 25.29 -21.74
CA TYR A 395 3.10 25.70 -22.21
C TYR A 395 2.74 27.15 -21.82
N GLY A 396 3.57 27.84 -21.04
CA GLY A 396 3.32 29.21 -20.60
C GLY A 396 2.21 29.36 -19.54
N VAL A 397 1.77 28.25 -18.90
CA VAL A 397 0.61 28.20 -18.00
C VAL A 397 1.06 27.78 -16.60
N ASP A 398 0.64 28.53 -15.58
CA ASP A 398 0.80 28.15 -14.19
C ASP A 398 -0.37 27.24 -13.76
N ILE A 399 -0.15 25.93 -13.75
CA ILE A 399 -1.17 24.92 -13.42
C ILE A 399 -1.72 25.01 -11.99
N THR A 400 -1.09 25.82 -11.14
CA THR A 400 -1.57 26.04 -9.77
C THR A 400 -2.55 27.21 -9.67
N ARG A 401 -2.68 28.01 -10.74
CA ARG A 401 -3.48 29.24 -10.75
C ARG A 401 -4.42 29.39 -11.92
N GLU A 402 -4.13 28.72 -13.01
CA GLU A 402 -4.80 28.85 -14.30
C GLU A 402 -5.44 27.55 -14.74
N SER A 403 -6.46 27.63 -15.59
CA SER A 403 -7.00 26.44 -16.27
C SER A 403 -5.96 25.88 -17.23
N PHE A 404 -5.79 24.59 -17.26
CA PHE A 404 -4.77 23.92 -18.07
C PHE A 404 -5.29 22.63 -18.72
N ASP A 405 -4.59 22.17 -19.73
CA ASP A 405 -4.82 20.86 -20.37
C ASP A 405 -4.33 19.74 -19.45
N ARG A 406 -5.27 19.03 -18.83
CA ARG A 406 -4.97 17.88 -17.97
C ARG A 406 -4.33 16.71 -18.72
N GLY A 407 -4.59 16.59 -20.02
CA GLY A 407 -3.94 15.59 -20.88
C GLY A 407 -2.47 15.88 -21.03
N ALA A 408 -2.12 17.11 -21.40
CA ALA A 408 -0.72 17.55 -21.51
C ALA A 408 0.03 17.46 -20.17
N TRP A 409 -0.66 17.72 -19.06
CA TRP A 409 -0.09 17.54 -17.72
C TRP A 409 0.22 16.05 -17.40
N ARG A 410 -0.66 15.12 -17.77
CA ARG A 410 -0.42 13.69 -17.61
C ARG A 410 0.70 13.20 -18.51
N GLU A 411 0.73 13.70 -19.76
CA GLU A 411 1.81 13.39 -20.72
C GLU A 411 3.17 13.83 -20.18
N LEU A 412 3.29 15.06 -19.69
CA LEU A 412 4.53 15.56 -19.08
C LEU A 412 4.98 14.69 -17.91
N ARG A 413 4.07 14.30 -17.03
CA ARG A 413 4.40 13.42 -15.91
C ARG A 413 4.78 12.01 -16.36
N GLY A 414 4.16 11.51 -17.42
CA GLY A 414 4.51 10.24 -18.06
C GLY A 414 5.92 10.23 -18.64
N GLU A 415 6.39 11.36 -19.21
CA GLU A 415 7.76 11.49 -19.72
C GLU A 415 8.82 11.28 -18.63
N TYR A 416 8.55 11.66 -17.37
CA TYR A 416 9.48 11.39 -16.27
C TYR A 416 9.53 9.90 -15.89
N PHE A 417 8.42 9.19 -16.08
CA PHE A 417 8.44 7.73 -15.98
C PHE A 417 9.20 7.09 -17.15
N ASP A 418 9.03 7.59 -18.37
CA ASP A 418 9.80 7.15 -19.53
C ASP A 418 11.31 7.26 -19.29
N LEU A 419 11.77 8.38 -18.68
CA LEU A 419 13.17 8.56 -18.32
C LEU A 419 13.64 7.50 -17.32
N PHE A 420 12.86 7.27 -16.25
CA PHE A 420 13.21 6.26 -15.26
C PHE A 420 13.25 4.86 -15.88
N LEU A 421 12.22 4.48 -16.65
CA LEU A 421 12.14 3.15 -17.23
C LEU A 421 13.30 2.89 -18.21
N LYS A 422 13.66 3.88 -19.01
CA LYS A 422 14.81 3.80 -19.91
C LYS A 422 16.10 3.54 -19.14
N ASP A 423 16.39 4.37 -18.14
CA ASP A 423 17.61 4.26 -17.35
C ASP A 423 17.65 2.91 -16.58
N ALA A 424 16.51 2.47 -16.03
CA ALA A 424 16.37 1.18 -15.36
C ALA A 424 16.61 0.01 -16.32
N SER A 425 16.03 0.07 -17.53
CA SER A 425 16.22 -0.95 -18.57
C SER A 425 17.69 -1.05 -19.00
N GLU A 426 18.37 0.08 -19.21
CA GLU A 426 19.80 0.12 -19.54
C GLU A 426 20.65 -0.51 -18.42
N LEU A 427 20.32 -0.20 -17.16
CA LEU A 427 20.99 -0.78 -15.99
C LEU A 427 20.77 -2.30 -15.91
N ILE A 428 19.53 -2.76 -15.98
CA ILE A 428 19.16 -4.19 -15.94
C ILE A 428 19.85 -4.96 -17.06
N ARG A 429 19.81 -4.44 -18.27
CA ARG A 429 20.46 -5.05 -19.43
C ARG A 429 21.98 -5.09 -19.30
N SER A 430 22.61 -4.10 -18.68
CA SER A 430 24.06 -4.10 -18.44
C SER A 430 24.51 -5.28 -17.57
N HIS A 431 23.59 -5.83 -16.76
CA HIS A 431 23.77 -7.04 -15.97
C HIS A 431 23.35 -8.33 -16.70
N GLY A 432 22.92 -8.24 -17.97
CA GLY A 432 22.42 -9.39 -18.74
C GLY A 432 21.09 -9.95 -18.21
N LYS A 433 20.26 -9.11 -17.60
CA LYS A 433 19.00 -9.46 -16.94
C LYS A 433 17.80 -8.92 -17.71
N GLU A 434 16.59 -9.44 -17.41
CA GLU A 434 15.33 -9.12 -18.10
C GLU A 434 14.60 -7.96 -17.43
N THR A 435 14.10 -7.01 -18.23
CA THR A 435 13.17 -5.98 -17.78
C THR A 435 11.74 -6.41 -18.05
N TRP A 436 10.96 -6.55 -17.01
CA TRP A 436 9.54 -6.83 -17.07
C TRP A 436 8.74 -5.56 -16.77
N ILE A 437 7.56 -5.43 -17.37
CA ILE A 437 6.61 -4.36 -17.02
C ILE A 437 5.21 -4.92 -16.81
N HIS A 438 4.58 -4.54 -15.70
CA HIS A 438 3.17 -4.82 -15.50
C HIS A 438 2.29 -3.83 -16.24
N LEU A 439 1.43 -4.34 -17.11
CA LEU A 439 0.30 -3.61 -17.66
C LEU A 439 -0.99 -4.07 -16.99
N THR A 440 -1.57 -3.19 -16.19
CA THR A 440 -2.87 -3.42 -15.60
C THR A 440 -3.93 -2.69 -16.43
N ALA A 441 -4.84 -3.45 -17.03
CA ALA A 441 -5.90 -2.84 -17.82
C ALA A 441 -7.06 -2.39 -16.94
N TYR A 442 -7.45 -1.14 -17.15
CA TYR A 442 -8.68 -0.56 -16.63
C TYR A 442 -9.57 -0.10 -17.80
N PRO A 443 -10.87 0.08 -17.60
CA PRO A 443 -11.78 0.44 -18.69
C PRO A 443 -11.40 1.70 -19.48
N SER A 444 -10.59 2.58 -18.91
CA SER A 444 -10.17 3.83 -19.55
C SER A 444 -8.86 3.74 -20.36
N MET A 445 -8.12 2.62 -20.30
CA MET A 445 -6.77 2.55 -20.90
C MET A 445 -6.76 2.50 -22.43
N ASP A 446 -7.86 2.12 -23.07
CA ASP A 446 -7.97 2.13 -24.54
C ASP A 446 -8.40 3.50 -25.09
N ARG A 447 -8.69 4.45 -24.22
CA ARG A 447 -9.02 5.83 -24.59
C ARG A 447 -7.75 6.61 -24.91
N GLU A 448 -7.94 7.78 -25.53
CA GLU A 448 -6.84 8.71 -25.80
C GLU A 448 -5.95 8.90 -24.56
N PRO A 449 -4.61 9.05 -24.74
CA PRO A 449 -3.66 9.23 -23.64
C PRO A 449 -4.09 10.21 -22.55
N ARG A 450 -4.80 11.24 -22.97
CA ARG A 450 -5.31 12.31 -22.11
C ARG A 450 -6.38 11.89 -21.12
N GLN A 451 -6.89 10.67 -21.22
CA GLN A 451 -8.01 10.18 -20.39
C GLN A 451 -7.60 9.04 -19.45
N GLN A 452 -6.34 8.65 -19.41
CA GLN A 452 -5.86 7.61 -18.50
C GLN A 452 -5.82 8.14 -17.06
N SER A 453 -6.36 7.36 -16.15
CA SER A 453 -6.63 7.81 -14.77
C SER A 453 -5.68 7.24 -13.72
N LEU A 454 -4.91 6.22 -14.06
CA LEU A 454 -4.02 5.57 -13.09
C LEU A 454 -2.75 6.36 -12.86
N SER A 455 -2.43 6.58 -11.57
CA SER A 455 -1.23 7.30 -11.13
C SER A 455 -1.09 8.71 -11.70
N GLN A 456 -2.12 9.23 -12.39
CA GLN A 456 -2.15 10.55 -13.07
C GLN A 456 -0.97 10.78 -14.03
N ILE A 457 -0.41 9.72 -14.58
CA ILE A 457 0.62 9.78 -15.61
C ILE A 457 0.11 9.08 -16.87
N TYR A 458 0.60 9.51 -18.02
CA TYR A 458 0.37 8.79 -19.26
C TYR A 458 1.28 7.57 -19.36
N TRP A 459 0.70 6.42 -19.62
CA TRP A 459 1.45 5.18 -19.86
C TRP A 459 1.75 5.03 -21.33
N ASN A 460 2.95 5.41 -21.72
CA ASN A 460 3.42 5.32 -23.10
C ASN A 460 3.90 3.90 -23.44
N TRP A 461 3.08 2.90 -23.12
CA TRP A 461 3.43 1.49 -23.20
C TRP A 461 3.90 1.05 -24.60
N ARG A 462 3.34 1.63 -25.69
CA ARG A 462 3.81 1.33 -27.06
C ARG A 462 5.25 1.77 -27.28
N ARG A 463 5.60 2.94 -26.78
CA ARG A 463 6.95 3.45 -26.86
C ARG A 463 7.92 2.57 -26.07
N TRP A 464 7.56 2.19 -24.86
CA TRP A 464 8.42 1.34 -24.01
C TRP A 464 8.79 0.03 -24.70
N MET A 465 7.82 -0.57 -25.39
CA MET A 465 8.01 -1.80 -26.16
C MET A 465 8.79 -1.55 -27.45
N ALA A 466 8.41 -0.53 -28.23
CA ALA A 466 9.04 -0.24 -29.54
C ALA A 466 10.50 0.22 -29.42
N GLU A 467 10.83 0.96 -28.36
CA GLU A 467 12.20 1.39 -28.04
C GLU A 467 13.04 0.25 -27.40
N GLY A 468 12.42 -0.90 -27.14
CA GLY A 468 13.09 -2.06 -26.58
C GLY A 468 13.51 -1.87 -25.10
N TRP A 469 12.77 -1.05 -24.32
CA TRP A 469 13.04 -0.89 -22.90
C TRP A 469 12.45 -2.03 -22.05
N VAL A 470 11.68 -2.91 -22.65
CA VAL A 470 10.97 -4.00 -22.00
C VAL A 470 11.25 -5.29 -22.77
N ASP A 471 11.58 -6.36 -22.04
CA ASP A 471 11.78 -7.70 -22.60
C ASP A 471 10.55 -8.58 -22.44
N VAL A 472 9.79 -8.38 -21.35
CA VAL A 472 8.56 -9.14 -21.03
C VAL A 472 7.45 -8.21 -20.58
N VAL A 473 6.26 -8.38 -21.17
CA VAL A 473 5.06 -7.64 -20.80
C VAL A 473 4.16 -8.54 -19.97
N ASN A 474 3.93 -8.17 -18.72
CA ASN A 474 3.08 -8.90 -17.79
C ASN A 474 1.69 -8.25 -17.71
N PHE A 475 0.68 -8.93 -18.24
CA PHE A 475 -0.70 -8.46 -18.23
C PHE A 475 -1.38 -8.86 -16.92
N LYS A 476 -1.52 -7.92 -16.02
CA LYS A 476 -2.21 -8.14 -14.75
C LYS A 476 -3.69 -7.79 -14.86
N ARG A 477 -4.55 -8.75 -14.56
CA ARG A 477 -5.99 -8.53 -14.59
C ARG A 477 -6.54 -8.29 -13.20
N PHE A 478 -7.00 -7.09 -12.94
CA PHE A 478 -7.89 -6.85 -11.80
C PHE A 478 -9.28 -7.43 -12.09
N GLN A 479 -9.69 -8.41 -11.31
CA GLN A 479 -11.08 -8.86 -11.30
C GLN A 479 -11.91 -7.92 -10.41
N ALA A 480 -12.29 -6.75 -10.95
CA ALA A 480 -13.32 -5.97 -10.30
C ALA A 480 -14.64 -6.75 -10.40
N ARG A 481 -15.21 -7.15 -9.27
CA ARG A 481 -16.47 -7.93 -9.20
C ARG A 481 -17.66 -7.22 -9.86
N ASN A 482 -17.55 -5.92 -10.14
CA ASN A 482 -18.64 -5.05 -10.55
C ASN A 482 -18.41 -4.36 -11.90
N LEU A 483 -17.57 -4.92 -12.77
CA LEU A 483 -17.44 -4.38 -14.12
C LEU A 483 -18.71 -4.67 -14.92
N SER A 484 -19.25 -3.66 -15.56
CA SER A 484 -20.30 -3.86 -16.56
C SER A 484 -19.75 -4.65 -17.77
N PRO A 485 -20.59 -5.36 -18.52
CA PRO A 485 -20.15 -6.07 -19.73
C PRO A 485 -19.37 -5.17 -20.71
N GLY A 486 -19.76 -3.91 -20.85
CA GLY A 486 -19.06 -2.95 -21.70
C GLY A 486 -17.66 -2.61 -21.19
N GLN A 487 -17.50 -2.42 -19.89
CA GLN A 487 -16.18 -2.20 -19.26
C GLN A 487 -15.28 -3.42 -19.39
N GLN A 488 -15.84 -4.62 -19.25
CA GLN A 488 -15.10 -5.85 -19.48
C GLN A 488 -14.62 -5.97 -20.94
N GLU A 489 -15.47 -5.63 -21.89
CA GLU A 489 -15.10 -5.63 -23.31
C GLU A 489 -14.02 -4.60 -23.65
N GLU A 490 -14.04 -3.42 -23.02
CA GLU A 490 -12.97 -2.42 -23.16
C GLU A 490 -11.62 -2.98 -22.69
N ILE A 491 -11.59 -3.63 -21.54
CA ILE A 491 -10.39 -4.27 -20.99
C ILE A 491 -9.88 -5.37 -21.94
N ASP A 492 -10.77 -6.25 -22.39
CA ASP A 492 -10.40 -7.34 -23.28
C ASP A 492 -9.90 -6.82 -24.66
N ARG A 493 -10.45 -5.71 -25.13
CA ARG A 493 -9.99 -5.03 -26.35
C ARG A 493 -8.59 -4.45 -26.15
N PHE A 494 -8.32 -3.80 -25.01
CA PHE A 494 -6.99 -3.30 -24.70
C PHE A 494 -5.96 -4.43 -24.66
N TYR A 495 -6.25 -5.52 -23.96
CA TYR A 495 -5.33 -6.66 -23.89
C TYR A 495 -5.05 -7.25 -25.26
N ARG A 496 -6.07 -7.45 -26.11
CA ARG A 496 -5.85 -7.93 -27.48
C ARG A 496 -4.95 -7.02 -28.29
N LYS A 497 -5.15 -5.70 -28.21
CA LYS A 497 -4.28 -4.72 -28.89
C LYS A 497 -2.83 -4.80 -28.40
N ALA A 498 -2.64 -4.84 -27.10
CA ALA A 498 -1.31 -4.89 -26.52
C ALA A 498 -0.61 -6.22 -26.82
N LEU A 499 -1.34 -7.35 -26.76
CA LEU A 499 -0.81 -8.68 -27.08
C LEU A 499 -0.40 -8.77 -28.57
N ASN A 500 -1.23 -8.27 -29.48
CA ASN A 500 -0.88 -8.22 -30.91
C ASN A 500 0.38 -7.38 -31.14
N PHE A 501 0.48 -6.24 -30.47
CA PHE A 501 1.65 -5.38 -30.58
C PHE A 501 2.93 -6.04 -30.01
N CYS A 502 2.81 -6.77 -28.91
CA CYS A 502 3.91 -7.60 -28.40
C CYS A 502 4.35 -8.65 -29.43
N GLY A 503 3.39 -9.34 -30.06
CA GLY A 503 3.66 -10.31 -31.11
C GLY A 503 4.38 -9.72 -32.33
N GLU A 504 3.98 -8.52 -32.78
CA GLU A 504 4.64 -7.80 -33.90
C GLU A 504 6.11 -7.46 -33.57
N LEU A 505 6.42 -7.22 -32.31
CA LEU A 505 7.77 -6.90 -31.82
C LEU A 505 8.56 -8.13 -31.33
N GLY A 506 7.96 -9.32 -31.30
CA GLY A 506 8.59 -10.53 -30.78
C GLY A 506 8.87 -10.48 -29.27
N LEU A 507 8.09 -9.71 -28.51
CA LEU A 507 8.21 -9.59 -27.06
C LEU A 507 7.54 -10.76 -26.35
N ARG A 508 8.17 -11.27 -25.31
CA ARG A 508 7.57 -12.28 -24.42
C ARG A 508 6.39 -11.69 -23.65
N THR A 509 5.41 -12.53 -23.38
CA THR A 509 4.19 -12.11 -22.69
C THR A 509 3.87 -13.01 -21.52
N ALA A 510 3.49 -12.38 -20.41
CA ALA A 510 3.06 -13.03 -19.20
C ALA A 510 1.64 -12.60 -18.82
N TYR A 511 0.93 -13.45 -18.12
CA TYR A 511 -0.39 -13.15 -17.60
C TYR A 511 -0.44 -13.42 -16.10
N THR A 512 -0.83 -12.40 -15.32
CA THR A 512 -1.04 -12.49 -13.88
C THR A 512 -2.52 -12.31 -13.57
N PRO A 513 -3.28 -13.37 -13.23
CA PRO A 513 -4.62 -13.20 -12.70
C PRO A 513 -4.56 -12.57 -11.31
N ASN A 514 -5.67 -12.00 -10.88
CA ASN A 514 -5.88 -11.64 -9.48
C ASN A 514 -7.11 -12.42 -8.97
N PRO A 515 -6.98 -13.74 -8.73
CA PRO A 515 -8.09 -14.55 -8.31
C PRO A 515 -8.49 -14.21 -6.89
N ARG A 516 -9.80 -14.09 -6.65
CA ARG A 516 -10.33 -13.97 -5.29
C ARG A 516 -10.96 -15.29 -4.90
N PHE A 517 -10.32 -15.97 -3.97
CA PHE A 517 -10.75 -17.28 -3.45
C PHE A 517 -11.93 -17.17 -2.46
N GLU A 518 -12.16 -16.00 -1.88
CA GLU A 518 -13.14 -15.81 -0.80
C GLU A 518 -14.56 -16.18 -1.21
N GLY A 519 -15.14 -17.14 -0.47
CA GLY A 519 -16.51 -17.60 -0.69
C GLY A 519 -16.69 -18.56 -1.87
N MET A 520 -15.62 -19.00 -2.51
CA MET A 520 -15.64 -19.99 -3.60
C MET A 520 -15.26 -21.38 -3.06
N ARG A 521 -15.91 -22.44 -3.53
CA ARG A 521 -15.46 -23.80 -3.24
C ARG A 521 -14.13 -24.07 -3.96
N GLU A 522 -13.26 -24.88 -3.36
CA GLU A 522 -11.95 -25.20 -3.94
C GLU A 522 -12.06 -25.77 -5.37
N GLU A 523 -13.03 -26.63 -5.61
CA GLU A 523 -13.29 -27.23 -6.94
C GLU A 523 -13.62 -26.16 -7.99
N ASP A 524 -14.51 -25.21 -7.67
CA ASP A 524 -14.91 -24.11 -8.56
C ASP A 524 -13.72 -23.18 -8.85
N PHE A 525 -12.87 -22.96 -7.86
CA PHE A 525 -11.65 -22.18 -8.02
C PHE A 525 -10.65 -22.87 -8.93
N VAL A 526 -10.38 -24.16 -8.72
CA VAL A 526 -9.49 -24.96 -9.56
C VAL A 526 -9.98 -24.97 -11.01
N ASP A 527 -11.27 -25.17 -11.22
CA ASP A 527 -11.87 -25.15 -12.56
C ASP A 527 -11.72 -23.79 -13.24
N MET A 528 -11.90 -22.72 -12.49
CA MET A 528 -11.71 -21.35 -13.00
C MET A 528 -10.26 -21.11 -13.42
N GLU A 529 -9.29 -21.47 -12.57
CA GLU A 529 -7.87 -21.35 -12.86
C GLU A 529 -7.47 -22.17 -14.09
N LEU A 530 -7.86 -23.43 -14.17
CA LEU A 530 -7.56 -24.31 -15.31
C LEU A 530 -8.17 -23.79 -16.62
N ARG A 531 -9.39 -23.26 -16.59
CA ARG A 531 -9.99 -22.61 -17.77
C ARG A 531 -9.21 -21.37 -18.18
N THR A 532 -8.77 -20.58 -17.21
CA THR A 532 -7.96 -19.38 -17.46
C THR A 532 -6.62 -19.76 -18.10
N ILE A 533 -5.91 -20.74 -17.54
CA ILE A 533 -4.63 -21.24 -18.06
C ILE A 533 -4.79 -21.72 -19.52
N ARG A 534 -5.81 -22.54 -19.81
CA ARG A 534 -6.06 -23.04 -21.18
C ARG A 534 -6.36 -21.92 -22.16
N ARG A 535 -7.17 -20.94 -21.73
CA ARG A 535 -7.52 -19.79 -22.56
C ARG A 535 -6.29 -18.96 -22.91
N ILE A 536 -5.49 -18.55 -21.91
CA ILE A 536 -4.33 -17.68 -22.16
C ILE A 536 -3.22 -18.41 -22.93
N ALA A 537 -3.07 -19.72 -22.73
CA ALA A 537 -2.18 -20.52 -23.58
C ALA A 537 -2.64 -20.52 -25.05
N GLY A 538 -3.95 -20.59 -25.29
CA GLY A 538 -4.53 -20.44 -26.62
C GLY A 538 -4.39 -19.05 -27.19
N ASP A 539 -4.34 -18.02 -26.36
CA ASP A 539 -4.10 -16.63 -26.74
C ASP A 539 -2.60 -16.33 -27.01
N GLY A 540 -1.70 -17.28 -26.78
CA GLY A 540 -0.28 -17.16 -27.10
C GLY A 540 0.60 -16.60 -25.98
N PHE A 541 0.11 -16.52 -24.76
CA PHE A 541 0.96 -16.13 -23.63
C PHE A 541 2.02 -17.20 -23.32
N GLU A 542 3.21 -16.74 -22.99
CA GLU A 542 4.34 -17.62 -22.70
C GLU A 542 4.51 -17.92 -21.22
N VAL A 543 4.03 -17.06 -20.32
CA VAL A 543 4.11 -17.22 -18.87
C VAL A 543 2.75 -17.03 -18.21
N TYR A 544 2.42 -17.92 -17.29
CA TYR A 544 1.32 -17.76 -16.34
C TYR A 544 1.88 -17.55 -14.94
N ASN A 545 1.60 -16.41 -14.33
CA ASN A 545 2.10 -16.07 -13.02
C ASN A 545 0.98 -16.13 -11.97
N PHE A 546 1.00 -17.15 -11.11
CA PHE A 546 0.06 -17.32 -10.01
C PHE A 546 0.21 -16.17 -8.98
N TYR A 547 -0.85 -15.49 -8.69
CA TYR A 547 -0.88 -14.34 -7.80
C TYR A 547 -1.81 -14.62 -6.63
N GLU A 548 -1.44 -14.52 -5.45
CA GLU A 548 -0.29 -14.50 -4.58
C GLU A 548 -0.07 -15.89 -3.99
N GLY A 549 1.16 -16.23 -3.57
CA GLY A 549 1.49 -17.56 -3.02
C GLY A 549 0.60 -17.98 -1.85
N CYS A 550 0.28 -17.04 -0.95
CA CYS A 550 -0.61 -17.27 0.21
C CYS A 550 -2.04 -17.73 -0.16
N THR A 551 -2.47 -17.54 -1.41
CA THR A 551 -3.73 -18.09 -1.92
C THR A 551 -3.68 -19.61 -2.01
N TYR A 552 -2.53 -20.17 -2.31
CA TYR A 552 -2.33 -21.58 -2.63
C TYR A 552 -1.59 -22.35 -1.55
N ILE A 553 -0.69 -21.69 -0.83
CA ILE A 553 0.18 -22.29 0.17
C ILE A 553 0.05 -21.52 1.47
N ARG A 554 -0.28 -22.20 2.55
CA ARG A 554 -0.41 -21.60 3.87
C ARG A 554 0.54 -22.24 4.86
N LEU A 555 1.30 -21.44 5.58
CA LEU A 555 2.08 -21.90 6.71
C LEU A 555 1.16 -22.09 7.93
N THR A 556 1.19 -23.29 8.52
CA THR A 556 0.46 -23.68 9.73
C THR A 556 1.44 -24.15 10.81
N GLU A 557 0.94 -24.40 12.02
CA GLU A 557 1.75 -24.99 13.09
C GLU A 557 2.33 -26.38 12.72
N ASN A 558 1.63 -27.11 11.83
CA ASN A 558 2.01 -28.45 11.36
C ASN A 558 2.82 -28.44 10.04
N GLY A 559 3.32 -27.29 9.60
CA GLY A 559 4.02 -27.11 8.32
C GLY A 559 3.14 -26.48 7.24
N PHE A 560 3.51 -26.70 5.97
CA PHE A 560 2.80 -26.11 4.83
C PHE A 560 1.56 -26.91 4.44
N GLN A 561 0.46 -26.21 4.32
CA GLN A 561 -0.77 -26.71 3.72
C GLN A 561 -0.87 -26.19 2.28
N VAL A 562 -0.94 -27.10 1.32
CA VAL A 562 -1.13 -26.78 -0.10
C VAL A 562 -2.59 -26.97 -0.45
N ASN A 563 -3.22 -25.93 -0.96
CA ASN A 563 -4.58 -25.97 -1.50
C ASN A 563 -4.54 -26.26 -3.02
N ALA A 564 -5.68 -26.58 -3.61
CA ALA A 564 -5.83 -26.77 -5.05
C ALA A 564 -4.94 -27.92 -5.63
N ASN A 565 -4.82 -29.02 -4.95
CA ASN A 565 -3.94 -30.14 -5.34
C ASN A 565 -4.15 -30.67 -6.76
N GLN A 566 -5.39 -30.58 -7.28
CA GLN A 566 -5.68 -30.97 -8.67
C GLN A 566 -5.03 -30.00 -9.66
N LEU A 567 -5.04 -28.70 -9.38
CA LEU A 567 -4.37 -27.68 -10.21
C LEU A 567 -2.88 -28.00 -10.37
N TRP A 568 -2.19 -28.36 -9.30
CA TRP A 568 -0.76 -28.66 -9.33
C TRP A 568 -0.43 -29.95 -10.08
N ARG A 569 -1.32 -30.93 -10.06
CA ARG A 569 -1.17 -32.12 -10.92
C ARG A 569 -1.23 -31.74 -12.40
N GLU A 570 -2.17 -30.90 -12.78
CA GLU A 570 -2.31 -30.43 -14.16
C GLU A 570 -1.11 -29.56 -14.59
N VAL A 571 -0.61 -28.67 -13.72
CA VAL A 571 0.59 -27.86 -13.98
C VAL A 571 1.83 -28.75 -14.23
N ARG A 572 2.06 -29.76 -13.36
CA ARG A 572 3.17 -30.70 -13.56
C ARG A 572 3.01 -31.54 -14.84
N GLU A 573 1.79 -31.96 -15.16
CA GLU A 573 1.52 -32.66 -16.42
C GLU A 573 1.76 -31.77 -17.64
N TRP A 574 1.43 -30.49 -17.55
CA TRP A 574 1.74 -29.52 -18.60
C TRP A 574 3.26 -29.39 -18.79
N ASN A 575 4.02 -29.26 -17.72
CA ASN A 575 5.49 -29.19 -17.78
C ASN A 575 6.08 -30.46 -18.41
N ARG A 576 5.57 -31.64 -18.01
CA ARG A 576 6.00 -32.92 -18.59
C ARG A 576 5.78 -32.97 -20.11
N LYS A 577 4.61 -32.52 -20.58
CA LYS A 577 4.30 -32.44 -22.02
C LYS A 577 5.19 -31.45 -22.76
N ALA A 578 5.59 -30.39 -22.10
CA ALA A 578 6.52 -29.40 -22.63
C ALA A 578 8.01 -29.85 -22.61
N GLY A 579 8.30 -31.07 -22.13
CA GLY A 579 9.65 -31.60 -22.04
C GLY A 579 10.50 -30.99 -20.91
N LEU A 580 9.86 -30.29 -19.96
CA LEU A 580 10.55 -29.77 -18.78
C LEU A 580 10.78 -30.94 -17.80
N PRO A 581 12.02 -31.10 -17.29
CA PRO A 581 12.32 -32.20 -16.37
C PRO A 581 11.48 -32.08 -15.10
N PRO A 582 11.05 -33.21 -14.52
CA PRO A 582 10.48 -33.19 -13.17
C PRO A 582 11.55 -32.68 -12.23
N ARG A 583 11.24 -31.67 -11.45
CA ARG A 583 12.12 -31.16 -10.41
C ARG A 583 11.96 -32.04 -9.17
N SER A 584 13.06 -32.63 -8.73
CA SER A 584 13.12 -33.55 -7.59
C SER A 584 13.36 -32.80 -6.30
#